data_84af28f0f8c7f95dc5f6a0c8d25eaf57
#
_entry.id   84af28f0f8c7f95dc5f6a0c8d25eaf57
#
_cell.length_a   1.000
_cell.length_b   1.000
_cell.length_c   1.000
_cell.angle_alpha   90.00
_cell.angle_beta   90.00
_cell.angle_gamma   90.00
#
_symmetry.space_group_name_H-M   'P 1'
#
loop_
_entity.id
_entity.type
_entity.pdbx_description
1 polymer ?
#
loop_
_entity_poly.entity_id
_entity_poly.type
_entity_poly.pdbx_seq_one_letter_code
_entity_poly.pdbx_strand_id
1 'polypeptide(L)'
;ALFEKPKITGEELQDITNQLLACGADIVEINTIRKRLSEVKGGRFAKLCEPAHVLSIVLSDILGDPLDMIASGPACADTTTCEEAWHIVEKYNLNISEDVKKLMDIETPKKLDNVTTFINGSVRELCSAVSRECSKYGYEPVMLTDQLCCQAKEAGSFLASIAKTHCKSGKKLAYIAGGETVVNITGHGKGGRNQEIALSAAEGIKGMSNAAVFSIGSDGTDGPTDAAGGYSDGDTAGVL
;
A
#
# COMPACT_ATOMS: atom_id res chain seq x y z
N ALA A 1 8.90 -6.27 -13.39
CA ALA A 1 10.07 -5.84 -13.89
C ALA A 1 10.06 -4.46 -14.39
N LEU A 2 10.87 -3.69 -14.23
CA LEU A 2 10.97 -2.66 -14.54
C LEU A 2 11.66 -2.10 -14.99
N PHE A 3 11.46 -1.37 -15.57
CA PHE A 3 12.42 -0.66 -16.16
C PHE A 3 12.66 0.62 -15.51
N GLU A 4 13.81 0.75 -14.94
CA GLU A 4 14.41 1.99 -14.55
C GLU A 4 15.32 2.40 -15.70
N LYS A 5 15.14 3.61 -16.20
CA LYS A 5 16.04 4.22 -17.14
C LYS A 5 16.48 5.57 -16.57
N PRO A 6 17.48 5.57 -15.69
CA PRO A 6 17.92 6.79 -15.04
C PRO A 6 18.64 7.71 -16.04
N LYS A 7 18.48 9.01 -15.83
CA LYS A 7 19.19 10.07 -16.58
C LYS A 7 20.57 10.37 -16.00
N ILE A 8 20.90 9.72 -14.92
CA ILE A 8 22.13 9.83 -14.15
C ILE A 8 22.74 8.44 -13.94
N THR A 9 23.93 8.36 -13.37
CA THR A 9 24.53 7.07 -13.06
C THR A 9 23.75 6.30 -12.01
N GLY A 10 23.84 4.97 -12.03
CA GLY A 10 23.19 4.13 -11.03
C GLY A 10 23.68 4.40 -9.61
N GLU A 11 24.98 4.71 -9.47
CA GLU A 11 25.61 5.05 -8.19
C GLU A 11 25.03 6.35 -7.62
N GLU A 12 24.91 7.38 -8.43
CA GLU A 12 24.34 8.67 -8.03
C GLU A 12 22.85 8.54 -7.69
N LEU A 13 22.07 7.77 -8.46
CA LEU A 13 20.67 7.48 -8.15
C LEU A 13 20.52 6.77 -6.81
N GLN A 14 21.41 5.81 -6.53
CA GLN A 14 21.43 5.09 -5.27
C GLN A 14 21.80 5.99 -4.10
N ASP A 15 22.80 6.85 -4.28
CA ASP A 15 23.23 7.81 -3.26
C ASP A 15 22.10 8.76 -2.88
N ILE A 16 21.43 9.38 -3.86
CA ILE A 16 20.28 10.26 -3.61
C ILE A 16 19.14 9.51 -2.91
N THR A 17 18.89 8.26 -3.31
CA THR A 17 17.86 7.43 -2.65
C THR A 17 18.24 7.16 -1.20
N ASN A 18 19.49 6.84 -0.91
CA ASN A 18 19.99 6.61 0.45
C ASN A 18 19.90 7.87 1.31
N GLN A 19 20.23 9.04 0.76
CA GLN A 19 20.07 10.32 1.46
C GLN A 19 18.61 10.56 1.86
N LEU A 20 17.67 10.38 0.93
CA LEU A 20 16.23 10.53 1.19
C LEU A 20 15.72 9.57 2.27
N LEU A 21 16.11 8.29 2.20
CA LEU A 21 15.77 7.30 3.22
C LEU A 21 16.35 7.64 4.59
N ALA A 22 17.62 8.07 4.64
CA ALA A 22 18.30 8.43 5.89
C ALA A 22 17.69 9.67 6.54
N CYS A 23 17.15 10.60 5.76
CA CYS A 23 16.48 11.80 6.26
C CYS A 23 15.03 11.56 6.67
N GLY A 24 14.48 10.37 6.44
CA GLY A 24 13.09 10.04 6.75
C GLY A 24 12.07 10.64 5.79
N ALA A 25 12.46 10.89 4.53
CA ALA A 25 11.55 11.31 3.48
C ALA A 25 10.48 10.24 3.26
N ASP A 26 9.23 10.67 3.06
CA ASP A 26 8.16 9.75 2.76
C ASP A 26 8.19 9.27 1.29
N ILE A 27 7.34 8.28 0.97
CA ILE A 27 7.32 7.68 -0.36
C ILE A 27 6.91 8.68 -1.45
N VAL A 28 6.09 9.67 -1.14
CA VAL A 28 5.67 10.71 -2.08
C VAL A 28 6.84 11.62 -2.42
N GLU A 29 7.58 12.05 -1.40
CA GLU A 29 8.79 12.87 -1.55
C GLU A 29 9.87 12.13 -2.34
N ILE A 30 10.12 10.86 -1.99
CA ILE A 30 11.08 10.00 -2.71
C ILE A 30 10.69 9.87 -4.19
N ASN A 31 9.41 9.59 -4.48
CA ASN A 31 8.93 9.47 -5.85
C ASN A 31 8.97 10.80 -6.61
N THR A 32 8.71 11.92 -5.95
CA THR A 32 8.82 13.26 -6.54
C THR A 32 10.21 13.52 -7.13
N ILE A 33 11.25 13.14 -6.40
CA ILE A 33 12.64 13.22 -6.87
C ILE A 33 12.91 12.17 -7.96
N ARG A 34 12.56 10.91 -7.72
CA ARG A 34 12.85 9.79 -8.64
C ARG A 34 12.20 9.94 -10.01
N LYS A 35 10.99 10.50 -10.09
CA LYS A 35 10.29 10.79 -11.35
C LYS A 35 11.12 11.73 -12.23
N ARG A 36 11.84 12.70 -11.67
CA ARG A 36 12.67 13.64 -12.43
C ARG A 36 13.97 13.01 -12.91
N LEU A 37 14.50 12.06 -12.19
CA LEU A 37 15.74 11.37 -12.51
C LEU A 37 15.55 10.22 -13.51
N SER A 38 14.33 9.93 -13.95
CA SER A 38 14.01 8.81 -14.83
C SER A 38 13.55 9.29 -16.21
N GLU A 39 13.92 8.55 -17.26
CA GLU A 39 13.40 8.76 -18.61
C GLU A 39 12.02 8.15 -18.85
N VAL A 40 11.54 7.28 -17.94
CA VAL A 40 10.32 6.50 -18.14
C VAL A 40 9.25 6.76 -17.09
N LYS A 41 9.62 7.19 -15.87
CA LYS A 41 8.67 7.48 -14.80
C LYS A 41 7.97 8.83 -14.98
N GLY A 42 6.92 9.08 -14.18
CA GLY A 42 6.16 10.33 -14.22
C GLY A 42 5.56 10.63 -15.60
N GLY A 43 4.94 9.65 -16.24
CA GLY A 43 4.27 9.78 -17.52
C GLY A 43 5.19 9.74 -18.75
N ARG A 44 6.51 9.75 -18.57
CA ARG A 44 7.44 9.83 -19.70
C ARG A 44 7.41 8.61 -20.60
N PHE A 45 7.17 7.42 -20.07
CA PHE A 45 7.03 6.22 -20.90
C PHE A 45 5.87 6.36 -21.88
N ALA A 46 4.70 6.77 -21.41
CA ALA A 46 3.56 6.96 -22.29
C ALA A 46 3.82 8.07 -23.33
N LYS A 47 4.51 9.13 -22.93
CA LYS A 47 4.92 10.20 -23.84
C LYS A 47 5.88 9.71 -24.93
N LEU A 48 6.82 8.84 -24.60
CA LEU A 48 7.74 8.22 -25.54
C LEU A 48 7.02 7.29 -26.54
N CYS A 49 5.87 6.74 -26.17
CA CYS A 49 5.08 5.87 -27.04
C CYS A 49 4.29 6.63 -28.11
N GLU A 50 4.13 7.95 -28.02
CA GLU A 50 3.38 8.70 -29.01
C GLU A 50 3.94 8.49 -30.44
N PRO A 51 3.07 8.34 -31.46
CA PRO A 51 1.62 8.47 -31.46
C PRO A 51 0.85 7.19 -31.06
N ALA A 52 1.50 6.15 -30.59
CA ALA A 52 0.82 4.91 -30.18
C ALA A 52 -0.04 5.12 -28.93
N HIS A 53 -1.17 4.42 -28.89
CA HIS A 53 -2.01 4.40 -27.71
C HIS A 53 -1.49 3.35 -26.69
N VAL A 54 -1.39 3.74 -25.43
CA VAL A 54 -0.94 2.89 -24.32
C VAL A 54 -2.15 2.40 -23.55
N LEU A 55 -2.29 1.08 -23.46
CA LEU A 55 -3.23 0.44 -22.56
C LEU A 55 -2.48 0.06 -21.28
N SER A 56 -2.78 0.74 -20.16
CA SER A 56 -2.18 0.51 -18.87
C SER A 56 -3.10 -0.35 -18.01
N ILE A 57 -2.64 -1.55 -17.67
CA ILE A 57 -3.34 -2.44 -16.74
C ILE A 57 -2.56 -2.42 -15.43
N VAL A 58 -3.20 -1.93 -14.37
CA VAL A 58 -2.57 -1.68 -13.08
C VAL A 58 -3.12 -2.63 -12.03
N LEU A 59 -2.23 -3.27 -11.29
CA LEU A 59 -2.51 -3.90 -10.01
C LEU A 59 -2.04 -2.94 -8.91
N SER A 60 -2.98 -2.44 -8.10
CA SER A 60 -2.66 -1.46 -7.07
C SER A 60 -2.40 -2.15 -5.73
N ASP A 61 -1.25 -1.87 -5.17
CA ASP A 61 -0.83 -2.24 -3.82
C ASP A 61 -0.72 -1.03 -2.87
N ILE A 62 -1.12 0.16 -3.36
CA ILE A 62 -1.05 1.41 -2.60
C ILE A 62 -2.46 1.86 -2.21
N LEU A 63 -2.65 2.28 -0.96
CA LEU A 63 -3.92 2.76 -0.44
C LEU A 63 -4.44 3.96 -1.23
N GLY A 64 -5.71 3.88 -1.66
CA GLY A 64 -6.36 4.95 -2.43
C GLY A 64 -6.04 4.96 -3.92
N ASP A 65 -5.26 3.98 -4.41
CA ASP A 65 -4.94 3.77 -5.83
C ASP A 65 -4.34 4.99 -6.55
N PRO A 66 -3.35 5.71 -5.97
CA PRO A 66 -2.74 6.86 -6.62
C PRO A 66 -1.86 6.40 -7.79
N LEU A 67 -2.41 6.44 -9.01
CA LEU A 67 -1.78 5.91 -10.23
C LEU A 67 -0.39 6.49 -10.52
N ASP A 68 -0.14 7.73 -10.11
CA ASP A 68 1.15 8.40 -10.28
C ASP A 68 2.21 7.92 -9.27
N MET A 69 1.80 7.21 -8.21
CA MET A 69 2.71 6.60 -7.22
C MET A 69 3.00 5.14 -7.54
N ILE A 70 2.05 4.42 -8.16
CA ILE A 70 2.23 3.01 -8.53
C ILE A 70 3.35 2.91 -9.58
N ALA A 71 4.43 2.20 -9.24
CA ALA A 71 5.67 2.12 -10.03
C ALA A 71 6.24 3.51 -10.43
N SER A 72 5.89 4.58 -9.68
CA SER A 72 6.18 6.00 -9.99
C SER A 72 5.56 6.47 -11.32
N GLY A 73 4.40 5.93 -11.70
CA GLY A 73 3.53 6.42 -12.77
C GLY A 73 4.12 6.44 -14.18
N PRO A 74 4.59 5.34 -14.78
CA PRO A 74 5.16 5.39 -16.13
C PRO A 74 4.16 5.83 -17.21
N ALA A 75 2.90 5.49 -17.03
CA ALA A 75 1.80 5.80 -17.92
C ALA A 75 0.71 6.66 -17.25
N CYS A 76 1.09 7.46 -16.27
CA CYS A 76 0.21 8.39 -15.58
C CYS A 76 0.81 9.79 -15.60
N ALA A 77 0.01 10.81 -15.87
CA ALA A 77 0.43 12.21 -15.76
C ALA A 77 0.88 12.50 -14.32
N ASP A 78 1.98 13.19 -14.18
CA ASP A 78 2.56 13.50 -12.87
C ASP A 78 1.93 14.75 -12.27
N THR A 79 1.44 14.64 -11.05
CA THR A 79 0.86 15.75 -10.30
C THR A 79 1.91 16.63 -9.62
N THR A 80 3.12 16.10 -9.38
CA THR A 80 4.20 16.80 -8.65
C THR A 80 4.94 17.82 -9.52
N THR A 81 5.38 18.93 -8.94
CA THR A 81 6.01 20.07 -9.65
C THR A 81 7.51 20.14 -9.43
N CYS A 82 8.23 20.93 -10.27
CA CYS A 82 9.62 21.28 -10.07
C CYS A 82 9.83 22.01 -8.72
N GLU A 83 8.89 22.87 -8.35
CA GLU A 83 8.92 23.62 -7.10
C GLU A 83 8.89 22.68 -5.89
N GLU A 84 8.00 21.67 -5.90
CA GLU A 84 7.95 20.65 -4.86
C GLU A 84 9.24 19.84 -4.80
N ALA A 85 9.83 19.49 -5.96
CA ALA A 85 11.11 18.79 -5.98
C ALA A 85 12.25 19.63 -5.36
N TRP A 86 12.31 20.89 -5.68
CA TRP A 86 13.30 21.80 -5.07
C TRP A 86 13.06 21.99 -3.57
N HIS A 87 11.81 22.10 -3.16
CA HIS A 87 11.47 22.15 -1.74
C HIS A 87 11.98 20.92 -0.97
N ILE A 88 11.87 19.72 -1.57
CA ILE A 88 12.40 18.49 -0.96
C ILE A 88 13.93 18.52 -0.88
N VAL A 89 14.60 18.96 -1.95
CA VAL A 89 16.07 19.12 -1.96
C VAL A 89 16.53 20.05 -0.84
N GLU A 90 15.87 21.18 -0.67
CA GLU A 90 16.18 22.17 0.37
C GLU A 90 15.83 21.67 1.77
N LYS A 91 14.63 21.08 1.95
CA LYS A 91 14.15 20.56 3.23
C LYS A 91 15.10 19.56 3.86
N TYR A 92 15.66 18.69 3.03
CA TYR A 92 16.55 17.63 3.47
C TYR A 92 18.03 17.93 3.23
N ASN A 93 18.34 19.11 2.68
CA ASN A 93 19.70 19.54 2.34
C ASN A 93 20.43 18.45 1.53
N LEU A 94 19.77 17.94 0.48
CA LEU A 94 20.33 16.86 -0.33
C LEU A 94 21.57 17.32 -1.07
N ASN A 95 22.62 16.51 -0.99
CA ASN A 95 23.82 16.71 -1.78
C ASN A 95 23.64 16.13 -3.18
N ILE A 96 23.42 17.00 -4.16
CA ILE A 96 23.13 16.63 -5.56
C ILE A 96 24.07 17.35 -6.51
N SER A 97 24.44 16.68 -7.59
CA SER A 97 25.31 17.24 -8.63
C SER A 97 24.62 18.34 -9.44
N GLU A 98 25.42 19.13 -10.17
CA GLU A 98 24.89 20.14 -11.10
C GLU A 98 24.02 19.54 -12.20
N ASP A 99 24.28 18.31 -12.63
CA ASP A 99 23.46 17.63 -13.63
C ASP A 99 22.10 17.20 -13.04
N VAL A 100 22.07 16.77 -11.80
CA VAL A 100 20.80 16.50 -11.07
C VAL A 100 20.01 17.79 -10.87
N LYS A 101 20.64 18.91 -10.52
CA LYS A 101 19.98 20.20 -10.40
C LYS A 101 19.27 20.62 -11.69
N LYS A 102 19.92 20.47 -12.85
CA LYS A 102 19.29 20.72 -14.16
C LYS A 102 18.06 19.84 -14.40
N LEU A 103 18.08 18.60 -13.91
CA LEU A 103 16.94 17.68 -14.05
C LEU A 103 15.77 18.06 -13.13
N MET A 104 16.02 18.69 -11.99
CA MET A 104 14.97 19.20 -11.11
C MET A 104 14.17 20.34 -11.77
N ASP A 105 14.75 21.09 -12.69
CA ASP A 105 14.10 22.16 -13.44
C ASP A 105 13.25 21.67 -14.62
N ILE A 106 13.30 20.36 -14.94
CA ILE A 106 12.56 19.79 -16.07
C ILE A 106 11.25 19.20 -15.60
N GLU A 107 10.13 19.82 -15.98
CA GLU A 107 8.82 19.28 -15.65
C GLU A 107 8.53 17.91 -16.28
N THR A 108 7.81 17.12 -15.54
CA THR A 108 7.24 15.86 -15.99
C THR A 108 5.95 16.11 -16.79
N PRO A 109 5.53 15.19 -17.68
CA PRO A 109 4.26 15.30 -18.38
C PRO A 109 3.07 15.51 -17.46
N LYS A 110 2.34 16.62 -17.62
CA LYS A 110 1.16 16.98 -16.82
C LYS A 110 -0.14 16.49 -17.45
N LYS A 111 -0.09 16.09 -18.71
CA LYS A 111 -1.22 15.56 -19.46
C LYS A 111 -0.75 14.48 -20.41
N LEU A 112 -1.53 13.43 -20.53
CA LEU A 112 -1.33 12.32 -21.46
C LEU A 112 -2.66 12.05 -22.15
N ASP A 113 -2.68 12.18 -23.48
CA ASP A 113 -3.89 11.96 -24.29
C ASP A 113 -3.91 10.58 -24.95
N ASN A 114 -2.81 9.83 -24.84
CA ASN A 114 -2.61 8.53 -25.48
C ASN A 114 -2.67 7.35 -24.49
N VAL A 115 -3.29 7.50 -23.33
CA VAL A 115 -3.34 6.47 -22.29
C VAL A 115 -4.76 6.14 -21.90
N THR A 116 -5.07 4.85 -21.83
CA THR A 116 -6.25 4.33 -21.11
C THR A 116 -5.78 3.43 -19.99
N THR A 117 -6.19 3.71 -18.76
CA THR A 117 -5.79 2.94 -17.58
C THR A 117 -6.96 2.15 -17.01
N PHE A 118 -6.70 0.87 -16.70
CA PHE A 118 -7.60 0.00 -15.98
C PHE A 118 -6.93 -0.48 -14.69
N ILE A 119 -7.59 -0.29 -13.56
CA ILE A 119 -7.18 -0.91 -12.30
C ILE A 119 -7.85 -2.28 -12.24
N ASN A 120 -7.06 -3.34 -12.35
CA ASN A 120 -7.55 -4.72 -12.39
C ASN A 120 -7.60 -5.39 -11.02
N GLY A 121 -6.99 -4.79 -10.01
CA GLY A 121 -7.01 -5.25 -8.63
C GLY A 121 -6.54 -4.17 -7.68
N SER A 122 -7.25 -4.04 -6.58
CA SER A 122 -6.93 -3.15 -5.48
C SER A 122 -7.51 -3.71 -4.18
N VAL A 123 -7.11 -3.14 -3.06
CA VAL A 123 -7.71 -3.46 -1.75
C VAL A 123 -9.24 -3.25 -1.78
N ARG A 124 -9.69 -2.18 -2.43
CA ARG A 124 -11.11 -1.86 -2.60
C ARG A 124 -11.87 -2.95 -3.37
N GLU A 125 -11.32 -3.42 -4.49
CA GLU A 125 -11.90 -4.50 -5.29
C GLU A 125 -11.96 -5.82 -4.51
N LEU A 126 -10.90 -6.14 -3.75
CA LEU A 126 -10.87 -7.32 -2.89
C LEU A 126 -11.96 -7.22 -1.81
N CYS A 127 -12.05 -6.12 -1.10
CA CYS A 127 -13.09 -5.90 -0.07
C CYS A 127 -14.51 -5.99 -0.67
N SER A 128 -14.71 -5.45 -1.86
CA SER A 128 -15.98 -5.52 -2.57
C SER A 128 -16.33 -6.97 -2.97
N ALA A 129 -15.34 -7.75 -3.39
CA ALA A 129 -15.52 -9.17 -3.70
C ALA A 129 -15.89 -9.97 -2.43
N VAL A 130 -15.18 -9.75 -1.34
CA VAL A 130 -15.48 -10.40 -0.04
C VAL A 130 -16.89 -10.05 0.42
N SER A 131 -17.30 -8.78 0.30
CA SER A 131 -18.68 -8.35 0.65
C SER A 131 -19.75 -9.12 -0.15
N ARG A 132 -19.55 -9.26 -1.46
CA ARG A 132 -20.47 -10.04 -2.31
C ARG A 132 -20.52 -11.52 -1.90
N GLU A 133 -19.37 -12.12 -1.61
CA GLU A 133 -19.32 -13.53 -1.19
C GLU A 133 -19.98 -13.73 0.18
N CYS A 134 -19.71 -12.86 1.15
CA CYS A 134 -20.37 -12.91 2.48
C CYS A 134 -21.90 -12.92 2.34
N SER A 135 -22.46 -12.09 1.46
CA SER A 135 -23.90 -12.04 1.22
C SER A 135 -24.45 -13.37 0.66
N LYS A 136 -23.72 -14.07 -0.20
CA LYS A 136 -24.11 -15.38 -0.74
C LYS A 136 -24.21 -16.46 0.35
N TYR A 137 -23.38 -16.35 1.39
CA TYR A 137 -23.41 -17.24 2.55
C TYR A 137 -24.37 -16.79 3.66
N GLY A 138 -25.19 -15.77 3.40
CA GLY A 138 -26.22 -15.29 4.32
C GLY A 138 -25.69 -14.40 5.43
N TYR A 139 -24.49 -13.85 5.27
CA TYR A 139 -23.99 -12.80 6.14
C TYR A 139 -24.45 -11.42 5.66
N GLU A 140 -24.65 -10.51 6.61
CA GLU A 140 -24.84 -9.07 6.35
C GLU A 140 -23.44 -8.40 6.36
N PRO A 141 -22.88 -8.04 5.21
CA PRO A 141 -21.56 -7.45 5.14
C PRO A 141 -21.60 -5.98 5.57
N VAL A 142 -20.65 -5.60 6.38
CA VAL A 142 -20.44 -4.21 6.83
C VAL A 142 -19.03 -3.80 6.46
N MET A 143 -18.92 -2.92 5.47
CA MET A 143 -17.63 -2.34 5.08
C MET A 143 -17.23 -1.30 6.13
N LEU A 144 -16.13 -1.55 6.81
CA LEU A 144 -15.55 -0.61 7.78
C LEU A 144 -14.66 0.42 7.07
N THR A 145 -13.71 -0.08 6.28
CA THR A 145 -12.75 0.74 5.53
C THR A 145 -12.02 -0.08 4.49
N ASP A 146 -11.58 0.54 3.41
CA ASP A 146 -10.62 0.00 2.43
C ASP A 146 -9.26 0.72 2.52
N GLN A 147 -9.06 1.52 3.58
CA GLN A 147 -7.86 2.34 3.80
C GLN A 147 -7.32 2.20 5.22
N LEU A 148 -7.39 1.00 5.80
CA LEU A 148 -6.86 0.74 7.13
C LEU A 148 -5.35 0.97 7.15
N CYS A 149 -4.89 1.92 7.96
CA CYS A 149 -3.49 2.26 8.13
C CYS A 149 -3.19 2.52 9.61
N CYS A 150 -2.76 1.48 10.33
CA CYS A 150 -2.39 1.56 11.75
C CYS A 150 -1.48 0.39 12.13
N GLN A 151 -1.09 0.31 13.39
CA GLN A 151 -0.41 -0.86 13.93
C GLN A 151 -1.32 -2.08 13.85
N ALA A 152 -0.78 -3.21 13.39
CA ALA A 152 -1.52 -4.47 13.26
C ALA A 152 -2.18 -4.91 14.57
N LYS A 153 -1.47 -4.78 15.68
CA LYS A 153 -1.97 -5.06 17.02
C LYS A 153 -3.21 -4.24 17.37
N GLU A 154 -3.21 -2.95 17.04
CA GLU A 154 -4.34 -2.06 17.33
C GLU A 154 -5.55 -2.41 16.43
N ALA A 155 -5.30 -2.76 15.17
CA ALA A 155 -6.35 -3.23 14.27
C ALA A 155 -7.04 -4.49 14.82
N GLY A 156 -6.29 -5.49 15.29
CA GLY A 156 -6.85 -6.71 15.87
C GLY A 156 -7.67 -6.44 17.13
N SER A 157 -7.17 -5.59 18.03
CA SER A 157 -7.89 -5.15 19.22
C SER A 157 -9.19 -4.42 18.88
N PHE A 158 -9.17 -3.55 17.89
CA PHE A 158 -10.35 -2.83 17.41
C PHE A 158 -11.40 -3.78 16.82
N LEU A 159 -11.01 -4.73 15.97
CA LEU A 159 -11.92 -5.73 15.42
C LEU A 159 -12.56 -6.60 16.50
N ALA A 160 -11.78 -7.00 17.51
CA ALA A 160 -12.32 -7.71 18.66
C ALA A 160 -13.34 -6.89 19.46
N SER A 161 -13.15 -5.58 19.59
CA SER A 161 -14.12 -4.69 20.24
C SER A 161 -15.44 -4.60 19.48
N ILE A 162 -15.39 -4.59 18.15
CA ILE A 162 -16.58 -4.67 17.30
C ILE A 162 -17.31 -5.99 17.52
N ALA A 163 -16.59 -7.11 17.52
CA ALA A 163 -17.16 -8.42 17.77
C ALA A 163 -17.90 -8.47 19.13
N LYS A 164 -17.28 -7.96 20.20
CA LYS A 164 -17.92 -7.85 21.52
C LYS A 164 -19.22 -7.03 21.50
N THR A 165 -19.21 -5.93 20.79
CA THR A 165 -20.38 -5.03 20.71
C THR A 165 -21.57 -5.72 20.04
N HIS A 166 -21.31 -6.53 19.03
CA HIS A 166 -22.36 -7.08 18.15
C HIS A 166 -22.64 -8.58 18.35
N CYS A 167 -21.92 -9.27 19.24
CA CYS A 167 -22.04 -10.72 19.47
C CYS A 167 -23.46 -11.18 19.85
N LYS A 168 -24.28 -10.30 20.40
CA LYS A 168 -25.68 -10.59 20.82
C LYS A 168 -26.73 -10.07 19.82
N SER A 169 -26.35 -9.63 18.65
CA SER A 169 -27.28 -9.06 17.66
C SER A 169 -28.26 -10.06 17.08
N GLY A 170 -28.00 -11.38 17.18
CA GLY A 170 -28.78 -12.43 16.52
C GLY A 170 -28.60 -12.49 15.00
N LYS A 171 -27.77 -11.63 14.43
CA LYS A 171 -27.49 -11.53 13.00
C LYS A 171 -26.17 -12.20 12.65
N LYS A 172 -26.07 -12.70 11.43
CA LYS A 172 -24.81 -13.11 10.83
C LYS A 172 -24.15 -11.90 10.21
N LEU A 173 -23.21 -11.29 10.91
CA LEU A 173 -22.51 -10.07 10.47
C LEU A 173 -21.10 -10.41 9.98
N ALA A 174 -20.67 -9.76 8.91
CA ALA A 174 -19.30 -9.83 8.42
C ALA A 174 -18.73 -8.41 8.32
N TYR A 175 -17.84 -8.05 9.23
CA TYR A 175 -17.13 -6.77 9.21
C TYR A 175 -15.89 -6.90 8.35
N ILE A 176 -15.76 -6.02 7.36
CA ILE A 176 -14.72 -6.09 6.35
C ILE A 176 -13.85 -4.84 6.45
N ALA A 177 -12.57 -5.03 6.61
CA ALA A 177 -11.58 -3.98 6.55
C ALA A 177 -10.44 -4.40 5.63
N GLY A 178 -9.98 -3.50 4.80
CA GLY A 178 -8.80 -3.67 3.95
C GLY A 178 -7.86 -2.50 4.10
N GLY A 179 -6.58 -2.74 3.84
CA GLY A 179 -5.56 -1.72 3.99
C GLY A 179 -4.16 -2.28 4.09
N GLU A 180 -3.27 -1.47 4.64
CA GLU A 180 -1.86 -1.77 4.85
C GLU A 180 -1.48 -1.46 6.29
N THR A 181 -1.49 -2.47 7.16
CA THR A 181 -1.05 -2.29 8.55
C THR A 181 0.46 -2.44 8.68
N VAL A 182 1.00 -1.92 9.77
CA VAL A 182 2.43 -2.00 10.09
C VAL A 182 2.64 -2.75 11.41
N VAL A 183 3.83 -3.33 11.58
CA VAL A 183 4.26 -3.98 12.81
C VAL A 183 5.48 -3.26 13.36
N ASN A 184 5.45 -2.94 14.63
CA ASN A 184 6.63 -2.48 15.34
C ASN A 184 7.36 -3.69 15.93
N ILE A 185 8.47 -4.07 15.31
CA ILE A 185 9.24 -5.26 15.70
C ILE A 185 9.96 -4.98 17.03
N THR A 186 9.57 -5.71 18.06
CA THR A 186 10.17 -5.62 19.41
C THR A 186 10.86 -6.89 19.84
N GLY A 187 10.66 -8.01 19.12
CA GLY A 187 11.19 -9.32 19.42
C GLY A 187 12.02 -9.93 18.31
N HIS A 188 12.42 -11.17 18.48
CA HIS A 188 13.23 -11.95 17.52
C HIS A 188 12.44 -13.10 16.87
N GLY A 189 11.14 -13.20 17.15
CA GLY A 189 10.25 -14.21 16.56
C GLY A 189 9.97 -13.96 15.09
N LYS A 190 9.46 -14.99 14.42
CA LYS A 190 8.93 -14.88 13.07
C LYS A 190 7.43 -14.62 13.15
N GLY A 191 6.93 -13.74 12.31
CA GLY A 191 5.53 -13.41 12.19
C GLY A 191 5.31 -12.39 11.09
N GLY A 192 4.08 -11.94 10.93
CA GLY A 192 3.70 -10.91 9.98
C GLY A 192 2.52 -10.10 10.50
N ARG A 193 2.20 -9.03 9.79
CA ARG A 193 1.14 -8.10 10.19
C ARG A 193 -0.24 -8.75 10.24
N ASN A 194 -0.53 -9.69 9.34
CA ASN A 194 -1.82 -10.37 9.33
C ASN A 194 -1.94 -11.37 10.50
N GLN A 195 -0.87 -12.08 10.80
CA GLN A 195 -0.81 -12.95 11.98
C GLN A 195 -0.94 -12.13 13.27
N GLU A 196 -0.29 -10.97 13.35
CA GLU A 196 -0.38 -10.04 14.48
C GLU A 196 -1.81 -9.53 14.70
N ILE A 197 -2.56 -9.22 13.63
CA ILE A 197 -3.97 -8.83 13.72
C ILE A 197 -4.80 -9.96 14.36
N ALA A 198 -4.67 -11.18 13.85
CA ALA A 198 -5.42 -12.32 14.35
C ALA A 198 -5.05 -12.66 15.80
N LEU A 199 -3.77 -12.63 16.12
CA LEU A 199 -3.27 -12.89 17.48
C LEU A 199 -3.77 -11.86 18.48
N SER A 200 -3.69 -10.57 18.13
CA SER A 200 -4.19 -9.50 18.99
C SER A 200 -5.71 -9.57 19.20
N ALA A 201 -6.45 -10.02 18.19
CA ALA A 201 -7.89 -10.20 18.31
C ALA A 201 -8.26 -11.37 19.21
N ALA A 202 -7.46 -12.45 19.25
CA ALA A 202 -7.74 -13.68 19.99
C ALA A 202 -8.05 -13.42 21.46
N GLU A 203 -7.25 -12.60 22.13
CA GLU A 203 -7.48 -12.25 23.55
C GLU A 203 -8.82 -11.51 23.74
N GLY A 204 -9.15 -10.62 22.78
CA GLY A 204 -10.38 -9.84 22.84
C GLY A 204 -11.65 -10.66 22.63
N ILE A 205 -11.61 -11.73 21.84
CA ILE A 205 -12.78 -12.60 21.55
C ILE A 205 -12.79 -13.91 22.34
N LYS A 206 -11.90 -14.07 23.31
CA LYS A 206 -11.79 -15.28 24.16
C LYS A 206 -13.14 -15.67 24.75
N GLY A 207 -13.50 -16.94 24.59
CA GLY A 207 -14.75 -17.51 25.08
C GLY A 207 -16.01 -17.15 24.25
N MET A 208 -15.87 -16.47 23.14
CA MET A 208 -16.98 -16.15 22.23
C MET A 208 -17.16 -17.27 21.19
N SER A 209 -18.19 -18.09 21.33
CA SER A 209 -18.45 -19.24 20.44
C SER A 209 -18.97 -18.85 19.03
N ASN A 210 -19.28 -17.57 18.81
CA ASN A 210 -19.91 -17.08 17.60
C ASN A 210 -19.15 -15.93 16.92
N ALA A 211 -17.88 -15.80 17.22
CA ALA A 211 -17.02 -14.77 16.63
C ALA A 211 -15.68 -15.38 16.16
N ALA A 212 -15.21 -14.88 15.04
CA ALA A 212 -13.87 -15.16 14.55
C ALA A 212 -13.28 -13.90 13.91
N VAL A 213 -11.97 -13.78 13.94
CA VAL A 213 -11.21 -12.74 13.23
C VAL A 213 -10.12 -13.41 12.42
N PHE A 214 -9.99 -13.01 11.15
CA PHE A 214 -8.88 -13.44 10.33
C PHE A 214 -8.35 -12.27 9.51
N SER A 215 -7.08 -12.34 9.17
CA SER A 215 -6.43 -11.39 8.27
C SER A 215 -5.48 -12.14 7.33
N ILE A 216 -5.48 -11.75 6.05
CA ILE A 216 -4.65 -12.39 5.02
C ILE A 216 -3.99 -11.35 4.12
N GLY A 217 -2.76 -11.62 3.70
CA GLY A 217 -2.08 -10.92 2.62
C GLY A 217 -2.61 -11.39 1.26
N SER A 218 -2.99 -10.45 0.40
CA SER A 218 -3.53 -10.76 -0.93
C SER A 218 -2.50 -11.38 -1.88
N ASP A 219 -1.22 -11.22 -1.57
CA ASP A 219 -0.09 -11.84 -2.28
C ASP A 219 0.23 -13.27 -1.81
N GLY A 220 -0.47 -13.74 -0.75
CA GLY A 220 -0.29 -15.08 -0.19
C GLY A 220 0.89 -15.20 0.77
N THR A 221 1.47 -14.08 1.21
CA THR A 221 2.59 -14.06 2.15
C THR A 221 2.33 -13.16 3.35
N ASP A 222 2.95 -13.46 4.50
CA ASP A 222 2.86 -12.61 5.68
C ASP A 222 4.19 -12.58 6.44
N GLY A 223 4.99 -11.56 6.18
CA GLY A 223 6.34 -11.41 6.71
C GLY A 223 7.27 -12.56 6.25
N PRO A 224 8.29 -12.93 7.04
CA PRO A 224 9.24 -13.98 6.70
C PRO A 224 8.71 -15.39 7.06
N THR A 225 7.41 -15.63 6.89
CA THR A 225 6.74 -16.90 7.18
C THR A 225 6.23 -17.57 5.91
N ASP A 226 5.80 -18.82 6.01
CA ASP A 226 5.12 -19.58 4.96
C ASP A 226 3.59 -19.46 5.02
N ALA A 227 3.09 -18.60 5.92
CA ALA A 227 1.66 -18.33 6.07
C ALA A 227 1.23 -17.10 5.24
N ALA A 228 -0.01 -17.11 4.76
CA ALA A 228 -0.63 -15.95 4.13
C ALA A 228 -1.25 -14.98 5.14
N GLY A 229 -1.39 -15.39 6.40
CA GLY A 229 -2.00 -14.60 7.46
C GLY A 229 -2.34 -15.43 8.69
N GLY A 230 -3.33 -14.97 9.46
CA GLY A 230 -3.75 -15.61 10.71
C GLY A 230 -5.27 -15.65 10.87
N TYR A 231 -5.72 -16.62 11.64
CA TYR A 231 -7.11 -16.81 12.06
C TYR A 231 -7.19 -16.95 13.57
N SER A 232 -8.20 -16.39 14.17
CA SER A 232 -8.51 -16.60 15.60
C SER A 232 -10.02 -16.66 15.83
N ASP A 233 -10.40 -17.43 16.84
CA ASP A 233 -11.75 -17.57 17.39
C ASP A 233 -11.73 -17.52 18.91
N GLY A 234 -12.88 -17.81 19.53
CA GLY A 234 -13.01 -17.76 20.98
C GLY A 234 -12.16 -18.76 21.77
N ASP A 235 -11.68 -19.82 21.14
CA ASP A 235 -10.88 -20.88 21.78
C ASP A 235 -9.38 -20.64 21.62
N THR A 236 -8.97 -19.85 20.62
CA THR A 236 -7.56 -19.63 20.25
C THR A 236 -6.70 -19.15 21.41
N ALA A 237 -7.15 -18.16 22.17
CA ALA A 237 -6.40 -17.65 23.34
C ALA A 237 -6.36 -18.61 24.54
N GLY A 238 -7.00 -19.74 24.46
CA GLY A 238 -6.92 -20.82 25.48
C GLY A 238 -5.87 -21.87 25.15
N VAL A 239 -5.36 -21.89 23.92
CA VAL A 239 -4.39 -22.86 23.41
C VAL A 239 -2.98 -22.25 23.31
N LEU A 240 -2.89 -20.92 23.18
CA LEU A 240 -1.64 -20.16 23.20
C LEU A 240 -1.10 -20.00 24.63
#